data_2b2f067d6c7237e315d8be03254d879f
#
_entry.id   2b2f067d6c7237e315d8be03254d879f
#
_cell.length_a   1.000
_cell.length_b   1.000
_cell.length_c   1.000
_cell.angle_alpha   90.00
_cell.angle_beta   90.00
_cell.angle_gamma   90.00
#
_symmetry.space_group_name_H-M   'P 1'
#
loop_
_entity.id
_entity.type
_entity.pdbx_description
1 polymer ?
#
loop_
_entity_poly.entity_id
_entity_poly.type
_entity_poly.pdbx_seq_one_letter_code
_entity_poly.pdbx_strand_id
1 'polypeptide(L)'
;VPFRFCPGCGHSLIHRIIAECIDNLNIREKVVGIAPVGCAVFAYDYFNFDILEVAHGRPPAAATGLKRVMPDKIIFSYQGDGDLAAIGTAEIIHAANRGENFTVFFVNNATYGMTGGQMAPTTLISQRTTTTPRGRDVKTSGYPLRVSEMLATIEGVSFIARNSVDSVKNLMTTKKNVEKAFRYQMEGKGFSFVEILFPCPTDWGMSAEE
;
A
#
# COMPACT_ATOMS: atom_id res chain seq x y z
N VAL A 1 -7.88 13.59 -16.57
CA VAL A 1 -7.12 14.13 -15.42
C VAL A 1 -5.64 14.16 -15.79
N PRO A 2 -4.89 15.26 -15.52
CA PRO A 2 -3.44 15.29 -15.76
C PRO A 2 -2.74 14.19 -14.95
N PHE A 3 -1.75 13.53 -15.55
CA PHE A 3 -0.96 12.53 -14.85
C PHE A 3 -0.07 13.19 -13.81
N ARG A 4 -0.18 12.78 -12.54
CA ARG A 4 0.48 13.42 -11.40
C ARG A 4 1.68 12.65 -10.86
N PHE A 5 1.86 11.39 -11.25
CA PHE A 5 3.01 10.59 -10.82
C PHE A 5 4.24 10.87 -11.66
N CYS A 6 5.42 10.72 -11.08
CA CYS A 6 6.69 10.86 -11.78
C CYS A 6 6.81 9.82 -12.90
N PRO A 7 7.51 10.14 -14.01
CA PRO A 7 7.84 9.14 -15.03
C PRO A 7 8.57 7.93 -14.42
N GLY A 8 8.19 6.72 -14.81
CA GLY A 8 8.74 5.48 -14.25
C GLY A 8 8.22 5.07 -12.87
N CYS A 9 7.36 5.89 -12.24
CA CYS A 9 6.80 5.56 -10.92
C CYS A 9 5.84 4.37 -10.98
N GLY A 10 6.01 3.40 -10.07
CA GLY A 10 5.22 2.17 -10.02
C GLY A 10 3.74 2.36 -9.66
N HIS A 11 3.33 3.51 -9.13
CA HIS A 11 1.92 3.77 -8.81
C HIS A 11 0.99 3.56 -9.99
N SER A 12 1.38 3.96 -11.19
CA SER A 12 0.57 3.79 -12.41
C SER A 12 0.28 2.34 -12.75
N LEU A 13 1.30 1.48 -12.64
CA LEU A 13 1.17 0.03 -12.86
C LEU A 13 0.29 -0.61 -11.79
N ILE A 14 0.48 -0.22 -10.53
CA ILE A 14 -0.27 -0.75 -9.40
C ILE A 14 -1.75 -0.35 -9.49
N HIS A 15 -2.06 0.91 -9.83
CA HIS A 15 -3.44 1.37 -10.05
C HIS A 15 -4.11 0.57 -11.15
N ARG A 16 -3.41 0.34 -12.27
CA ARG A 16 -3.92 -0.48 -13.37
C ARG A 16 -4.21 -1.91 -12.92
N ILE A 17 -3.31 -2.54 -12.17
CA ILE A 17 -3.51 -3.90 -11.63
C ILE A 17 -4.77 -3.96 -10.76
N ILE A 18 -4.93 -3.00 -9.85
CA ILE A 18 -6.10 -2.95 -8.94
C ILE A 18 -7.38 -2.77 -9.75
N ALA A 19 -7.42 -1.82 -10.70
CA ALA A 19 -8.58 -1.57 -11.53
C ALA A 19 -8.95 -2.80 -12.37
N GLU A 20 -7.99 -3.45 -13.03
CA GLU A 20 -8.23 -4.68 -13.81
C GLU A 20 -8.76 -5.83 -12.92
N CYS A 21 -8.30 -5.96 -11.66
CA CYS A 21 -8.82 -6.96 -10.74
C CYS A 21 -10.27 -6.65 -10.33
N ILE A 22 -10.59 -5.39 -10.06
CA ILE A 22 -11.96 -4.93 -9.74
C ILE A 22 -12.91 -5.23 -10.90
N ASP A 23 -12.50 -4.94 -12.14
CA ASP A 23 -13.29 -5.21 -13.34
C ASP A 23 -13.45 -6.72 -13.57
N ASN A 24 -12.37 -7.50 -13.48
CA ASN A 24 -12.41 -8.95 -13.65
C ASN A 24 -13.31 -9.66 -12.64
N LEU A 25 -13.37 -9.13 -11.41
CA LEU A 25 -14.23 -9.65 -10.34
C LEU A 25 -15.67 -9.11 -10.42
N ASN A 26 -15.93 -8.14 -11.30
CA ASN A 26 -17.23 -7.47 -11.44
C ASN A 26 -17.74 -6.89 -10.11
N ILE A 27 -16.85 -6.22 -9.37
CA ILE A 27 -17.15 -5.67 -8.03
C ILE A 27 -17.17 -4.14 -7.98
N ARG A 28 -16.97 -3.45 -9.09
CA ARG A 28 -16.81 -2.00 -9.17
C ARG A 28 -17.87 -1.22 -8.38
N GLU A 29 -19.16 -1.59 -8.49
CA GLU A 29 -20.27 -0.91 -7.82
C GLU A 29 -20.31 -1.16 -6.29
N LYS A 30 -19.52 -2.12 -5.82
CA LYS A 30 -19.42 -2.47 -4.41
C LYS A 30 -18.15 -1.97 -3.74
N VAL A 31 -17.17 -1.51 -4.54
CA VAL A 31 -15.85 -1.12 -4.03
C VAL A 31 -15.89 0.28 -3.43
N VAL A 32 -15.23 0.44 -2.30
CA VAL A 32 -14.85 1.73 -1.72
C VAL A 32 -13.36 1.71 -1.43
N GLY A 33 -12.62 2.61 -2.06
CA GLY A 33 -11.20 2.81 -1.79
C GLY A 33 -10.99 3.82 -0.66
N ILE A 34 -9.90 3.68 0.08
CA ILE A 34 -9.48 4.66 1.07
C ILE A 34 -8.10 5.18 0.67
N ALA A 35 -8.03 6.48 0.36
CA ALA A 35 -6.82 7.18 0.02
C ALA A 35 -6.31 7.95 1.26
N PRO A 36 -5.02 7.81 1.59
CA PRO A 36 -4.40 8.50 2.72
C PRO A 36 -3.72 9.80 2.29
N VAL A 37 -2.62 10.13 2.95
CA VAL A 37 -1.71 11.23 2.61
C VAL A 37 -0.42 10.67 1.96
N GLY A 38 0.31 11.51 1.23
CA GLY A 38 1.48 11.12 0.42
C GLY A 38 1.09 10.81 -1.03
N CYS A 39 2.01 10.29 -1.84
CA CYS A 39 1.75 10.02 -3.26
C CYS A 39 0.53 9.12 -3.50
N ALA A 40 0.22 8.23 -2.57
CA ALA A 40 -0.93 7.34 -2.64
C ALA A 40 -2.28 8.09 -2.66
N VAL A 41 -2.35 9.34 -2.17
CA VAL A 41 -3.58 10.15 -2.17
C VAL A 41 -4.14 10.36 -3.58
N PHE A 42 -3.27 10.48 -4.58
CA PHE A 42 -3.70 10.72 -5.96
C PHE A 42 -4.54 9.56 -6.56
N ALA A 43 -4.71 8.47 -5.83
CA ALA A 43 -5.63 7.40 -6.24
C ALA A 43 -7.05 7.91 -6.51
N TYR A 44 -7.51 8.93 -5.78
CA TYR A 44 -8.83 9.53 -5.98
C TYR A 44 -9.01 10.19 -7.36
N ASP A 45 -7.94 10.62 -8.00
CA ASP A 45 -7.99 11.25 -9.33
C ASP A 45 -8.16 10.20 -10.46
N TYR A 46 -7.85 8.94 -10.22
CA TYR A 46 -7.70 7.92 -11.28
C TYR A 46 -8.71 6.78 -11.23
N PHE A 47 -9.25 6.47 -10.06
CA PHE A 47 -10.25 5.43 -9.94
C PHE A 47 -11.67 5.97 -10.14
N ASN A 48 -12.49 5.25 -10.91
CA ASN A 48 -13.89 5.60 -11.17
C ASN A 48 -14.84 4.75 -10.28
N PHE A 49 -14.68 4.89 -8.97
CA PHE A 49 -15.54 4.37 -7.91
C PHE A 49 -15.35 5.24 -6.67
N ASP A 50 -16.15 5.01 -5.62
CA ASP A 50 -16.11 5.83 -4.41
C ASP A 50 -14.76 5.71 -3.69
N ILE A 51 -14.15 6.86 -3.40
CA ILE A 51 -12.92 6.94 -2.60
C ILE A 51 -13.16 7.90 -1.43
N LEU A 52 -12.80 7.43 -0.25
CA LEU A 52 -12.75 8.23 0.97
C LEU A 52 -11.31 8.67 1.23
N GLU A 53 -11.08 9.98 1.27
CA GLU A 53 -9.81 10.53 1.75
C GLU A 53 -9.86 10.71 3.27
N VAL A 54 -8.78 10.28 3.95
CA VAL A 54 -8.69 10.33 5.41
C VAL A 54 -7.36 10.90 5.87
N ALA A 55 -7.29 11.31 7.13
CA ALA A 55 -6.06 11.80 7.75
C ALA A 55 -4.94 10.75 7.69
N HIS A 56 -3.71 11.25 7.67
CA HIS A 56 -2.48 10.46 7.56
C HIS A 56 -2.42 9.34 8.61
N GLY A 57 -2.18 8.11 8.16
CA GLY A 57 -2.10 6.91 9.00
C GLY A 57 -3.44 6.34 9.47
N ARG A 58 -4.57 6.93 9.07
CA ARG A 58 -5.90 6.53 9.56
C ARG A 58 -6.71 5.61 8.62
N PRO A 59 -6.25 5.21 7.43
CA PRO A 59 -7.03 4.32 6.56
C PRO A 59 -7.52 3.04 7.25
N PRO A 60 -6.73 2.31 8.07
CA PRO A 60 -7.23 1.09 8.69
C PRO A 60 -8.33 1.33 9.71
N ALA A 61 -8.29 2.46 10.44
CA ALA A 61 -9.35 2.85 11.36
C ALA A 61 -10.64 3.22 10.60
N ALA A 62 -10.50 4.00 9.52
CA ALA A 62 -11.64 4.36 8.65
C ALA A 62 -12.24 3.12 7.96
N ALA A 63 -11.39 2.21 7.45
CA ALA A 63 -11.83 0.93 6.86
C ALA A 63 -12.63 0.09 7.86
N THR A 64 -12.16 0.01 9.10
CA THR A 64 -12.87 -0.67 10.20
C THR A 64 -14.27 -0.06 10.39
N GLY A 65 -14.36 1.27 10.48
CA GLY A 65 -15.64 1.97 10.64
C GLY A 65 -16.58 1.76 9.45
N LEU A 66 -16.08 1.95 8.22
CA LEU A 66 -16.85 1.72 7.01
C LEU A 66 -17.37 0.29 6.91
N LYS A 67 -16.53 -0.70 7.22
CA LYS A 67 -16.93 -2.12 7.15
C LYS A 67 -18.02 -2.46 8.16
N ARG A 68 -18.07 -1.77 9.30
CA ARG A 68 -19.13 -1.94 10.30
C ARG A 68 -20.48 -1.38 9.85
N VAL A 69 -20.47 -0.23 9.15
CA VAL A 69 -21.73 0.42 8.69
C VAL A 69 -22.12 0.01 7.27
N MET A 70 -21.20 -0.53 6.49
CA MET A 70 -21.39 -0.99 5.11
C MET A 70 -20.81 -2.41 4.92
N PRO A 71 -21.37 -3.44 5.58
CA PRO A 71 -20.79 -4.78 5.60
C PRO A 71 -20.69 -5.44 4.22
N ASP A 72 -21.58 -5.07 3.28
CA ASP A 72 -21.62 -5.63 1.91
C ASP A 72 -20.62 -4.97 0.95
N LYS A 73 -20.04 -3.84 1.34
CA LYS A 73 -19.03 -3.17 0.50
C LYS A 73 -17.68 -3.87 0.56
N ILE A 74 -16.97 -3.82 -0.56
CA ILE A 74 -15.57 -4.26 -0.69
C ILE A 74 -14.69 -3.06 -0.41
N ILE A 75 -14.00 -3.08 0.72
CA ILE A 75 -13.21 -1.93 1.19
C ILE A 75 -11.72 -2.26 1.04
N PHE A 76 -10.96 -1.36 0.46
CA PHE A 76 -9.51 -1.45 0.49
C PHE A 76 -8.87 -0.12 0.87
N SER A 77 -7.72 -0.18 1.52
CA SER A 77 -6.84 0.98 1.69
C SER A 77 -5.64 0.88 0.76
N TYR A 78 -5.18 2.03 0.25
CA TYR A 78 -4.02 2.15 -0.63
C TYR A 78 -3.01 3.09 0.03
N GLN A 79 -1.96 2.54 0.68
CA GLN A 79 -1.13 3.27 1.63
C GLN A 79 0.37 3.15 1.31
N GLY A 80 1.08 4.28 1.35
CA GLY A 80 2.54 4.31 1.28
C GLY A 80 3.22 3.97 2.62
N ASP A 81 4.54 3.85 2.58
CA ASP A 81 5.37 3.49 3.74
C ASP A 81 5.32 4.53 4.86
N GLY A 82 5.31 5.81 4.54
CA GLY A 82 5.14 6.88 5.53
C GLY A 82 3.77 6.85 6.19
N ASP A 83 2.75 6.53 5.43
CA ASP A 83 1.38 6.46 5.92
C ASP A 83 1.17 5.24 6.82
N LEU A 84 1.49 4.05 6.32
CA LEU A 84 1.19 2.80 7.01
C LEU A 84 2.25 2.42 8.06
N ALA A 85 3.54 2.50 7.67
CA ALA A 85 4.63 1.98 8.50
C ALA A 85 5.23 3.02 9.47
N ALA A 86 4.84 4.30 9.34
CA ALA A 86 5.21 5.35 10.28
C ALA A 86 4.02 5.74 11.15
N ILE A 87 3.21 6.69 10.67
CA ILE A 87 2.14 7.29 11.48
C ILE A 87 0.95 6.33 11.72
N GLY A 88 0.72 5.36 10.82
CA GLY A 88 -0.38 4.40 10.88
C GLY A 88 -0.02 3.03 11.48
N THR A 89 1.16 2.89 12.10
CA THR A 89 1.63 1.58 12.59
C THR A 89 0.68 0.95 13.62
N ALA A 90 0.15 1.73 14.55
CA ALA A 90 -0.79 1.21 15.54
C ALA A 90 -2.11 0.78 14.89
N GLU A 91 -2.63 1.58 13.97
CA GLU A 91 -3.90 1.33 13.29
C GLU A 91 -3.87 0.03 12.49
N ILE A 92 -2.79 -0.22 11.75
CA ILE A 92 -2.67 -1.44 10.96
C ILE A 92 -2.54 -2.69 11.82
N ILE A 93 -1.77 -2.62 12.91
CA ILE A 93 -1.62 -3.72 13.85
C ILE A 93 -2.97 -4.08 14.47
N HIS A 94 -3.71 -3.09 14.96
CA HIS A 94 -5.00 -3.34 15.59
C HIS A 94 -6.08 -3.82 14.61
N ALA A 95 -6.09 -3.33 13.37
CA ALA A 95 -7.00 -3.82 12.34
C ALA A 95 -6.70 -5.28 11.98
N ALA A 96 -5.43 -5.62 11.80
CA ALA A 96 -4.97 -6.99 11.55
C ALA A 96 -5.30 -7.91 12.72
N ASN A 97 -5.04 -7.47 13.96
CA ASN A 97 -5.32 -8.28 15.17
C ASN A 97 -6.81 -8.59 15.34
N ARG A 98 -7.70 -7.67 14.95
CA ARG A 98 -9.14 -7.92 14.97
C ARG A 98 -9.65 -8.76 13.79
N GLY A 99 -8.78 -9.08 12.81
CA GLY A 99 -9.18 -9.81 11.61
C GLY A 99 -10.21 -9.05 10.77
N GLU A 100 -10.14 -7.72 10.72
CA GLU A 100 -11.11 -6.89 10.03
C GLU A 100 -11.22 -7.27 8.54
N ASN A 101 -12.43 -7.46 8.05
CA ASN A 101 -12.66 -7.96 6.69
C ASN A 101 -12.50 -6.85 5.63
N PHE A 102 -11.27 -6.38 5.43
CA PHE A 102 -10.88 -5.48 4.34
C PHE A 102 -9.48 -5.78 3.81
N THR A 103 -9.14 -5.20 2.67
CA THR A 103 -7.86 -5.42 1.99
C THR A 103 -6.95 -4.20 2.13
N VAL A 104 -5.67 -4.42 2.38
CA VAL A 104 -4.65 -3.36 2.39
C VAL A 104 -3.67 -3.57 1.24
N PHE A 105 -3.54 -2.57 0.39
CA PHE A 105 -2.45 -2.47 -0.59
C PHE A 105 -1.40 -1.52 -0.04
N PHE A 106 -0.30 -2.10 0.41
CA PHE A 106 0.83 -1.38 0.96
C PHE A 106 1.87 -1.15 -0.13
N VAL A 107 1.98 0.08 -0.60
CA VAL A 107 2.91 0.47 -1.66
C VAL A 107 4.20 0.99 -1.01
N ASN A 108 5.25 0.20 -1.10
CA ASN A 108 6.50 0.43 -0.39
C ASN A 108 7.63 0.74 -1.36
N ASN A 109 8.11 1.97 -1.36
CA ASN A 109 9.25 2.45 -2.13
C ASN A 109 10.46 2.83 -1.26
N ALA A 110 10.39 2.52 0.03
CA ALA A 110 11.46 2.71 1.02
C ALA A 110 11.92 4.17 1.20
N THR A 111 11.03 5.15 0.93
CA THR A 111 11.33 6.57 1.12
C THR A 111 10.04 7.40 1.21
N TYR A 112 10.09 8.58 1.83
CA TYR A 112 9.00 9.55 1.80
C TYR A 112 9.03 10.33 0.48
N GLY A 113 8.40 9.77 -0.57
CA GLY A 113 8.50 10.29 -1.93
C GLY A 113 7.96 11.70 -2.09
N MET A 114 6.74 11.99 -1.63
CA MET A 114 6.06 13.27 -1.84
C MET A 114 6.80 14.45 -1.19
N THR A 115 7.46 14.25 -0.07
CA THR A 115 8.09 15.31 0.71
C THR A 115 9.57 15.54 0.36
N GLY A 116 10.11 14.79 -0.59
CA GLY A 116 11.46 14.99 -1.11
C GLY A 116 12.50 13.99 -0.60
N GLY A 117 12.10 12.72 -0.45
CA GLY A 117 13.03 11.60 -0.29
C GLY A 117 13.64 11.43 1.09
N GLN A 118 12.93 11.71 2.16
CA GLN A 118 13.41 11.46 3.53
C GLN A 118 13.38 9.96 3.84
N MET A 119 14.16 9.56 4.84
CA MET A 119 14.17 8.20 5.35
C MET A 119 12.80 7.79 5.91
N ALA A 120 12.25 6.71 5.38
CA ALA A 120 11.06 6.04 5.89
C ALA A 120 11.43 4.92 6.88
N PRO A 121 10.50 4.39 7.68
CA PRO A 121 10.75 3.22 8.51
C PRO A 121 11.26 2.01 7.71
N THR A 122 10.83 1.87 6.46
CA THR A 122 11.19 0.77 5.55
C THR A 122 12.48 0.97 4.77
N THR A 123 13.09 2.16 4.81
CA THR A 123 14.36 2.46 4.12
C THR A 123 15.42 1.41 4.44
N LEU A 124 16.09 0.89 3.43
CA LEU A 124 17.06 -0.19 3.56
C LEU A 124 18.35 0.26 4.26
N ILE A 125 19.07 -0.70 4.86
CA ILE A 125 20.41 -0.43 5.41
C ILE A 125 21.31 0.08 4.29
N SER A 126 22.10 1.11 4.57
CA SER A 126 22.98 1.80 3.63
C SER A 126 22.28 2.55 2.48
N GLN A 127 20.95 2.51 2.39
CA GLN A 127 20.21 3.32 1.42
C GLN A 127 20.36 4.80 1.75
N ARG A 128 20.75 5.59 0.74
CA ARG A 128 20.85 7.04 0.85
C ARG A 128 19.50 7.68 0.65
N THR A 129 19.20 8.66 1.48
CA THR A 129 18.00 9.51 1.42
C THR A 129 18.40 10.94 1.77
N THR A 130 17.49 11.90 1.62
CA THR A 130 17.78 13.30 1.97
C THR A 130 18.11 13.48 3.46
N THR A 131 17.60 12.65 4.34
CA THR A 131 17.89 12.67 5.78
C THR A 131 18.94 11.63 6.20
N THR A 132 19.34 10.73 5.32
CA THR A 132 20.46 9.79 5.52
C THR A 132 21.44 9.85 4.35
N PRO A 133 22.14 10.99 4.16
CA PRO A 133 22.98 11.21 2.96
C PRO A 133 24.22 10.28 2.89
N ARG A 134 24.63 9.71 4.01
CA ARG A 134 25.69 8.69 4.10
C ARG A 134 25.18 7.25 4.05
N GLY A 135 23.87 7.06 3.87
CA GLY A 135 23.17 5.79 3.99
C GLY A 135 22.59 5.58 5.39
N ARG A 136 21.51 4.77 5.48
CA ARG A 136 20.90 4.40 6.77
C ARG A 136 21.91 3.60 7.60
N ASP A 137 22.25 4.13 8.77
CA ASP A 137 23.09 3.47 9.75
C ASP A 137 22.21 2.89 10.88
N VAL A 138 22.35 1.61 11.13
CA VAL A 138 21.57 0.90 12.17
C VAL A 138 21.78 1.49 13.57
N LYS A 139 22.97 1.99 13.87
CA LYS A 139 23.29 2.56 15.21
C LYS A 139 22.55 3.84 15.50
N THR A 140 22.26 4.64 14.46
CA THR A 140 21.62 5.95 14.64
C THR A 140 20.14 5.94 14.20
N SER A 141 19.77 5.06 13.26
CA SER A 141 18.44 5.08 12.63
C SER A 141 17.67 3.77 12.78
N GLY A 142 18.23 2.79 13.50
CA GLY A 142 17.61 1.48 13.70
C GLY A 142 17.48 0.65 12.41
N TYR A 143 16.92 -0.54 12.55
CA TYR A 143 16.67 -1.46 11.44
C TYR A 143 15.45 -1.08 10.61
N PRO A 144 15.41 -1.44 9.31
CA PRO A 144 14.20 -1.33 8.49
C PRO A 144 13.03 -2.11 9.10
N LEU A 145 11.86 -1.49 9.14
CA LEU A 145 10.64 -2.16 9.59
C LEU A 145 10.15 -3.12 8.50
N ARG A 146 10.00 -4.39 8.86
CA ARG A 146 9.49 -5.45 7.98
C ARG A 146 8.01 -5.67 8.26
N VAL A 147 7.16 -4.87 7.61
CA VAL A 147 5.72 -4.83 7.91
C VAL A 147 5.04 -6.17 7.64
N SER A 148 5.31 -6.79 6.49
CA SER A 148 4.71 -8.09 6.15
C SER A 148 5.05 -9.17 7.16
N GLU A 149 6.32 -9.27 7.59
CA GLU A 149 6.76 -10.24 8.59
C GLU A 149 6.13 -9.97 9.96
N MET A 150 6.05 -8.71 10.34
CA MET A 150 5.39 -8.31 11.60
C MET A 150 3.91 -8.69 11.61
N LEU A 151 3.19 -8.40 10.54
CA LEU A 151 1.78 -8.74 10.43
C LEU A 151 1.54 -10.25 10.28
N ALA A 152 2.50 -11.00 9.70
CA ALA A 152 2.39 -12.45 9.56
C ALA A 152 2.39 -13.21 10.91
N THR A 153 2.77 -12.55 12.01
CA THR A 153 2.71 -13.14 13.36
C THR A 153 1.34 -12.95 14.03
N ILE A 154 0.42 -12.23 13.39
CA ILE A 154 -0.89 -11.89 13.94
C ILE A 154 -1.93 -12.89 13.45
N GLU A 155 -2.62 -13.59 14.35
CA GLU A 155 -3.59 -14.65 14.03
C GLU A 155 -4.81 -14.14 13.23
N GLY A 156 -5.19 -12.88 13.38
CA GLY A 156 -6.32 -12.27 12.65
C GLY A 156 -6.07 -12.05 11.15
N VAL A 157 -4.87 -12.31 10.66
CA VAL A 157 -4.50 -12.10 9.25
C VAL A 157 -4.76 -13.36 8.43
N SER A 158 -5.63 -13.24 7.43
CA SER A 158 -6.02 -14.36 6.56
C SER A 158 -5.14 -14.51 5.32
N PHE A 159 -4.55 -13.41 4.84
CA PHE A 159 -3.68 -13.44 3.66
C PHE A 159 -2.63 -12.35 3.73
N ILE A 160 -1.38 -12.74 3.48
CA ILE A 160 -0.25 -11.81 3.28
C ILE A 160 0.51 -12.22 2.03
N ALA A 161 0.92 -11.21 1.25
CA ALA A 161 1.85 -11.39 0.14
C ALA A 161 2.76 -10.17 0.01
N ARG A 162 4.04 -10.41 -0.37
CA ARG A 162 4.97 -9.37 -0.83
C ARG A 162 5.26 -9.59 -2.29
N ASN A 163 5.14 -8.55 -3.07
CA ASN A 163 5.26 -8.57 -4.53
C ASN A 163 6.09 -7.37 -5.01
N SER A 164 6.33 -7.31 -6.31
CA SER A 164 6.93 -6.15 -6.98
C SER A 164 6.32 -5.96 -8.36
N VAL A 165 6.64 -4.84 -9.01
CA VAL A 165 6.18 -4.52 -10.37
C VAL A 165 7.33 -4.24 -11.33
N ASP A 166 8.52 -4.71 -10.99
CA ASP A 166 9.80 -4.53 -11.71
C ASP A 166 9.94 -5.37 -12.99
N SER A 167 9.10 -6.38 -13.17
CA SER A 167 9.14 -7.25 -14.34
C SER A 167 7.74 -7.75 -14.71
N VAL A 168 7.56 -8.16 -15.97
CA VAL A 168 6.28 -8.74 -16.42
C VAL A 168 5.85 -9.92 -15.57
N LYS A 169 6.79 -10.81 -15.21
CA LYS A 169 6.54 -11.97 -14.34
C LYS A 169 6.02 -11.53 -12.96
N ASN A 170 6.69 -10.57 -12.34
CA ASN A 170 6.32 -10.07 -11.02
C ASN A 170 5.01 -9.29 -11.06
N LEU A 171 4.77 -8.50 -12.11
CA LEU A 171 3.51 -7.80 -12.34
C LEU A 171 2.34 -8.79 -12.42
N MET A 172 2.48 -9.89 -13.16
CA MET A 172 1.44 -10.93 -13.25
C MET A 172 1.22 -11.65 -11.91
N THR A 173 2.30 -11.85 -11.13
CA THR A 173 2.19 -12.42 -9.78
C THR A 173 1.48 -11.45 -8.83
N THR A 174 1.82 -10.17 -8.90
CA THR A 174 1.16 -9.10 -8.12
C THR A 174 -0.34 -9.07 -8.43
N LYS A 175 -0.72 -9.11 -9.72
CA LYS A 175 -2.13 -9.15 -10.15
C LYS A 175 -2.88 -10.33 -9.54
N LYS A 176 -2.29 -11.54 -9.57
CA LYS A 176 -2.89 -12.74 -8.96
C LYS A 176 -3.11 -12.58 -7.44
N ASN A 177 -2.15 -11.97 -6.75
CA ASN A 177 -2.25 -11.77 -5.30
C ASN A 177 -3.22 -10.65 -4.93
N VAL A 178 -3.32 -9.58 -5.72
CA VAL A 178 -4.35 -8.54 -5.57
C VAL A 178 -5.74 -9.14 -5.75
N GLU A 179 -5.95 -9.92 -6.81
CA GLU A 179 -7.23 -10.62 -7.04
C GLU A 179 -7.57 -11.59 -5.91
N LYS A 180 -6.58 -12.36 -5.43
CA LYS A 180 -6.76 -13.29 -4.30
C LYS A 180 -7.16 -12.55 -3.02
N ALA A 181 -6.55 -11.40 -2.73
CA ALA A 181 -6.89 -10.59 -1.55
C ALA A 181 -8.35 -10.11 -1.61
N PHE A 182 -8.82 -9.63 -2.75
CA PHE A 182 -10.23 -9.28 -2.92
C PHE A 182 -11.16 -10.48 -2.77
N ARG A 183 -10.81 -11.64 -3.33
CA ARG A 183 -11.60 -12.87 -3.17
C ARG A 183 -11.71 -13.28 -1.70
N TYR A 184 -10.63 -13.21 -0.93
CA TYR A 184 -10.65 -13.49 0.50
C TYR A 184 -11.61 -12.57 1.25
N GLN A 185 -11.59 -11.28 0.93
CA GLN A 185 -12.55 -10.33 1.51
C GLN A 185 -14.00 -10.64 1.11
N MET A 186 -14.26 -10.95 -0.18
CA MET A 186 -15.59 -11.32 -0.68
C MET A 186 -16.15 -12.59 0.00
N GLU A 187 -15.26 -13.51 0.33
CA GLU A 187 -15.58 -14.76 1.04
C GLU A 187 -15.67 -14.59 2.56
N GLY A 188 -15.49 -13.37 3.07
CA GLY A 188 -15.55 -13.08 4.50
C GLY A 188 -14.42 -13.70 5.33
N LYS A 189 -13.28 -13.99 4.71
CA LYS A 189 -12.14 -14.66 5.39
C LYS A 189 -11.37 -13.74 6.34
N GLY A 190 -11.61 -12.42 6.30
CA GLY A 190 -10.98 -11.48 7.19
C GLY A 190 -9.90 -10.64 6.51
N PHE A 191 -8.88 -10.25 7.29
CA PHE A 191 -7.88 -9.26 6.91
C PHE A 191 -6.89 -9.78 5.85
N SER A 192 -6.75 -9.02 4.77
CA SER A 192 -5.80 -9.32 3.68
C SER A 192 -4.81 -8.18 3.48
N PHE A 193 -3.53 -8.52 3.31
CA PHE A 193 -2.43 -7.56 3.17
C PHE A 193 -1.54 -7.91 1.97
N VAL A 194 -1.36 -6.95 1.06
CA VAL A 194 -0.49 -7.10 -0.12
C VAL A 194 0.51 -5.96 -0.14
N GLU A 195 1.75 -6.26 0.21
CA GLU A 195 2.88 -5.34 0.03
C GLU A 195 3.36 -5.40 -1.41
N ILE A 196 3.55 -4.23 -2.02
CA ILE A 196 4.02 -4.08 -3.40
C ILE A 196 5.25 -3.17 -3.41
N LEU A 197 6.39 -3.75 -3.72
CA LEU A 197 7.68 -3.06 -3.81
C LEU A 197 7.83 -2.40 -5.17
N PHE A 198 8.32 -1.17 -5.18
CA PHE A 198 8.68 -0.44 -6.39
C PHE A 198 9.66 0.70 -6.05
N PRO A 199 10.49 1.16 -6.99
CA PRO A 199 11.37 2.30 -6.75
C PRO A 199 10.59 3.62 -6.78
N CYS A 200 11.11 4.63 -6.06
CA CYS A 200 10.78 6.03 -6.33
C CYS A 200 11.85 6.60 -7.27
N PRO A 201 11.61 6.72 -8.59
CA PRO A 201 12.65 7.11 -9.53
C PRO A 201 13.29 8.45 -9.16
N THR A 202 12.48 9.43 -8.80
CA THR A 202 12.95 10.78 -8.41
C THR A 202 13.90 10.72 -7.21
N ASP A 203 13.50 10.06 -6.12
CA ASP A 203 14.28 10.06 -4.87
C ASP A 203 15.46 9.05 -4.90
N TRP A 204 15.34 8.03 -5.75
CA TRP A 204 16.42 7.06 -5.94
C TRP A 204 17.44 7.51 -7.00
N GLY A 205 17.18 8.65 -7.69
CA GLY A 205 18.03 9.17 -8.74
C GLY A 205 18.08 8.28 -9.98
N MET A 206 16.99 7.59 -10.29
CA MET A 206 16.85 6.72 -11.44
C MET A 206 16.19 7.45 -12.61
N SER A 207 16.53 7.06 -13.83
CA SER A 207 15.77 7.45 -15.02
C SER A 207 14.42 6.69 -15.07
N ALA A 208 13.51 7.12 -15.95
CA ALA A 208 12.24 6.44 -16.12
C ALA A 208 12.37 5.04 -16.76
N GLU A 209 13.50 4.76 -17.39
CA GLU A 209 13.77 3.49 -18.10
C GLU A 209 14.51 2.46 -17.20
N GLU A 210 15.18 2.92 -16.14
CA GLU A 210 15.81 2.07 -15.12
C GLU A 210 14.77 1.50 -14.17
#